data_1675fdca7a0c1c841a335847339a349e
#
_entry.id   1675fdca7a0c1c841a335847339a349e
#
_cell.length_a   1.000
_cell.length_b   1.000
_cell.length_c   1.000
_cell.angle_alpha   90.00
_cell.angle_beta   90.00
_cell.angle_gamma   90.00
#
_symmetry.space_group_name_H-M   'P 1'
#
loop_
_entity.id
_entity.type
_entity.pdbx_description
1 polymer ?
#
loop_
_entity_poly.entity_id
_entity_poly.type
_entity_poly.pdbx_seq_one_letter_code
_entity_poly.pdbx_strand_id
1 'polypeptide(L)'
;MTETWNFINTGSHDPYYNMAMDEALLNFVSRGEIDPVIRFYTWDPATLSIGYFQRLTKEIDIEKVKEKGYGLVRRQTGGRGVLHDKELTYSVIVPESHPKMPSTITEAYRVISQGLLEGFKNLGFDTYFAVPRSKEEREKLKQPRSSVCFDAPSWYELVVEGRKIAGSAQTRQKGVILQHGSILQDIDIDELFDLFIFKHDRLKAKMKEAFVDKAVAINDISEQHITLNEMEKAFEDGFKKGLQIEFKPLTLTDAQLEEVKTLEEKFRSDDWTYRKWYLIKT
;
A
#
# COMPACT_ATOMS: atom_id res chain seq x y z
N MET A 1 -26.59 2.15 -16.00
CA MET A 1 -25.56 1.20 -16.49
C MET A 1 -24.43 1.20 -15.47
N THR A 2 -23.94 0.04 -15.09
CA THR A 2 -22.77 -0.08 -14.19
C THR A 2 -21.54 0.42 -14.94
N GLU A 3 -20.72 1.19 -14.30
CA GLU A 3 -19.49 1.73 -14.87
C GLU A 3 -18.42 0.64 -14.99
N THR A 4 -17.60 0.69 -16.03
CA THR A 4 -16.53 -0.29 -16.27
C THR A 4 -15.16 0.36 -16.10
N TRP A 5 -14.32 -0.21 -15.24
CA TRP A 5 -12.93 0.18 -15.03
C TRP A 5 -11.97 -0.86 -15.60
N ASN A 6 -10.75 -0.45 -15.87
CA ASN A 6 -9.69 -1.39 -16.22
C ASN A 6 -9.27 -2.23 -15.01
N PHE A 7 -8.90 -3.47 -15.26
CA PHE A 7 -8.27 -4.34 -14.28
C PHE A 7 -7.03 -5.00 -14.89
N ILE A 8 -5.97 -5.08 -14.12
CA ILE A 8 -4.75 -5.79 -14.48
C ILE A 8 -4.15 -6.47 -13.26
N ASN A 9 -3.87 -7.77 -13.34
CA ASN A 9 -3.00 -8.47 -12.41
C ASN A 9 -1.65 -8.66 -13.11
N THR A 10 -0.62 -7.99 -12.60
CA THR A 10 0.71 -8.06 -13.20
C THR A 10 1.56 -9.18 -12.63
N GLY A 11 1.08 -9.87 -11.59
CA GLY A 11 1.83 -10.95 -10.92
C GLY A 11 3.02 -10.43 -10.12
N SER A 12 4.05 -11.26 -10.01
CA SER A 12 5.22 -11.00 -9.19
C SER A 12 6.32 -10.30 -9.98
N HIS A 13 6.81 -9.17 -9.48
CA HIS A 13 7.87 -8.39 -10.11
C HIS A 13 8.81 -7.74 -9.10
N ASP A 14 9.97 -7.28 -9.59
CA ASP A 14 10.92 -6.53 -8.79
C ASP A 14 10.37 -5.17 -8.32
N PRO A 15 10.95 -4.58 -7.26
CA PRO A 15 10.44 -3.36 -6.66
C PRO A 15 10.42 -2.15 -7.60
N TYR A 16 11.32 -2.08 -8.54
CA TYR A 16 11.45 -0.92 -9.43
C TYR A 16 10.37 -0.95 -10.50
N TYR A 17 10.14 -2.14 -11.09
CA TYR A 17 9.03 -2.36 -12.00
C TYR A 17 7.68 -2.08 -11.34
N ASN A 18 7.47 -2.57 -10.11
CA ASN A 18 6.20 -2.37 -9.40
C ASN A 18 5.88 -0.89 -9.18
N MET A 19 6.87 -0.09 -8.77
CA MET A 19 6.67 1.35 -8.59
C MET A 19 6.59 2.11 -9.91
N ALA A 20 7.33 1.69 -10.93
CA ALA A 20 7.27 2.26 -12.28
C ALA A 20 5.89 2.04 -12.91
N MET A 21 5.33 0.85 -12.77
CA MET A 21 3.99 0.52 -13.29
C MET A 21 2.92 1.38 -12.64
N ASP A 22 2.93 1.56 -11.32
CA ASP A 22 1.97 2.42 -10.63
C ASP A 22 2.07 3.89 -11.12
N GLU A 23 3.30 4.41 -11.35
CA GLU A 23 3.49 5.76 -11.88
C GLU A 23 3.09 5.88 -13.36
N ALA A 24 3.38 4.87 -14.17
CA ALA A 24 2.99 4.83 -15.57
C ALA A 24 1.47 4.81 -15.73
N LEU A 25 0.78 3.95 -14.99
CA LEU A 25 -0.68 3.91 -14.98
C LEU A 25 -1.30 5.24 -14.55
N LEU A 26 -0.70 5.90 -13.54
CA LEU A 26 -1.12 7.26 -13.15
C LEU A 26 -0.95 8.25 -14.31
N ASN A 27 0.16 8.19 -15.04
CA ASN A 27 0.40 9.05 -16.20
C ASN A 27 -0.61 8.77 -17.31
N PHE A 28 -0.89 7.51 -17.63
CA PHE A 28 -1.85 7.12 -18.67
C PHE A 28 -3.26 7.59 -18.35
N VAL A 29 -3.71 7.42 -17.09
CA VAL A 29 -5.00 7.94 -16.63
C VAL A 29 -5.02 9.48 -16.69
N SER A 30 -3.94 10.15 -16.29
CA SER A 30 -3.85 11.62 -16.35
C SER A 30 -3.95 12.18 -17.75
N ARG A 31 -3.43 11.45 -18.74
CA ARG A 31 -3.52 11.85 -20.17
C ARG A 31 -4.81 11.41 -20.86
N GLY A 32 -5.67 10.66 -20.15
CA GLY A 32 -6.91 10.10 -20.70
C GLY A 32 -6.68 8.97 -21.71
N GLU A 33 -5.52 8.32 -21.68
CA GLU A 33 -5.17 7.20 -22.54
C GLU A 33 -5.85 5.89 -22.11
N ILE A 34 -6.12 5.76 -20.81
CA ILE A 34 -6.85 4.65 -20.21
C ILE A 34 -7.89 5.16 -19.23
N ASP A 35 -8.98 4.38 -19.06
CA ASP A 35 -9.97 4.61 -18.02
C ASP A 35 -9.38 4.29 -16.63
N PRO A 36 -10.08 4.65 -15.52
CA PRO A 36 -9.67 4.26 -14.18
C PRO A 36 -9.25 2.79 -14.12
N VAL A 37 -8.23 2.48 -13.30
CA VAL A 37 -7.65 1.14 -13.27
C VAL A 37 -7.42 0.66 -11.84
N ILE A 38 -7.69 -0.64 -11.65
CA ILE A 38 -7.28 -1.38 -10.45
C ILE A 38 -6.22 -2.38 -10.87
N ARG A 39 -5.12 -2.41 -10.13
CA ARG A 39 -4.00 -3.33 -10.35
C ARG A 39 -3.77 -4.18 -9.12
N PHE A 40 -3.53 -5.49 -9.32
CA PHE A 40 -2.99 -6.40 -8.32
C PHE A 40 -1.58 -6.81 -8.69
N TYR A 41 -0.73 -7.05 -7.66
CA TYR A 41 0.63 -7.50 -7.86
C TYR A 41 1.25 -8.05 -6.56
N THR A 42 2.36 -8.74 -6.71
CA THR A 42 3.23 -9.19 -5.62
C THR A 42 4.68 -8.82 -5.89
N TRP A 43 5.61 -9.21 -5.02
CA TRP A 43 6.99 -8.76 -5.05
C TRP A 43 7.96 -9.95 -5.08
N ASP A 44 8.94 -9.87 -5.96
CA ASP A 44 10.06 -10.81 -6.04
C ASP A 44 11.34 -10.04 -6.43
N PRO A 45 12.35 -9.99 -5.53
CA PRO A 45 12.36 -10.54 -4.17
C PRO A 45 11.42 -9.80 -3.20
N ALA A 46 11.17 -10.39 -2.03
CA ALA A 46 10.54 -9.68 -0.92
C ALA A 46 11.20 -8.32 -0.71
N THR A 47 10.42 -7.27 -0.49
CA THR A 47 10.90 -5.89 -0.64
C THR A 47 10.48 -5.01 0.52
N LEU A 48 11.40 -4.23 1.07
CA LEU A 48 11.09 -3.11 1.95
C LEU A 48 10.79 -1.86 1.11
N SER A 49 9.54 -1.43 1.05
CA SER A 49 9.20 -0.13 0.50
C SER A 49 9.18 0.94 1.57
N ILE A 50 9.81 2.10 1.28
CA ILE A 50 9.79 3.26 2.18
C ILE A 50 8.90 4.36 1.64
N GLY A 51 8.27 5.10 2.54
CA GLY A 51 7.43 6.23 2.17
C GLY A 51 8.23 7.40 1.59
N TYR A 52 7.57 8.20 0.75
CA TYR A 52 8.19 9.31 0.03
C TYR A 52 9.03 10.25 0.93
N PHE A 53 8.57 10.52 2.15
CA PHE A 53 9.21 11.43 3.12
C PHE A 53 10.09 10.74 4.17
N GLN A 54 10.21 9.40 4.17
CA GLN A 54 11.02 8.70 5.16
C GLN A 54 12.51 8.97 4.99
N ARG A 55 13.20 9.07 6.11
CA ARG A 55 14.65 9.30 6.17
C ARG A 55 15.36 7.96 6.18
N LEU A 56 15.62 7.41 4.99
CA LEU A 56 16.18 6.08 4.79
C LEU A 56 17.34 5.77 5.76
N THR A 57 18.41 6.55 5.72
CA THR A 57 19.64 6.30 6.50
C THR A 57 19.49 6.46 8.01
N LYS A 58 18.36 7.00 8.51
CA LYS A 58 18.11 7.16 9.95
C LYS A 58 17.15 6.14 10.52
N GLU A 59 16.36 5.51 9.65
CA GLU A 59 15.23 4.69 10.06
C GLU A 59 15.39 3.23 9.64
N ILE A 60 16.16 2.97 8.57
CA ILE A 60 16.29 1.66 7.94
C ILE A 60 17.71 1.14 8.06
N ASP A 61 17.86 -0.10 8.50
CA ASP A 61 19.11 -0.84 8.48
C ASP A 61 19.32 -1.42 7.07
N ILE A 62 19.98 -0.64 6.23
CA ILE A 62 20.21 -0.96 4.81
C ILE A 62 21.05 -2.24 4.66
N GLU A 63 22.01 -2.45 5.56
CA GLU A 63 22.86 -3.65 5.53
C GLU A 63 22.06 -4.90 5.84
N LYS A 64 21.12 -4.83 6.79
CA LYS A 64 20.19 -5.93 7.07
C LYS A 64 19.27 -6.22 5.88
N VAL A 65 18.75 -5.20 5.21
CA VAL A 65 17.94 -5.39 3.99
C VAL A 65 18.73 -6.16 2.94
N LYS A 66 20.02 -5.80 2.72
CA LYS A 66 20.89 -6.49 1.77
C LYS A 66 21.25 -7.91 2.21
N GLU A 67 21.62 -8.11 3.48
CA GLU A 67 21.98 -9.43 4.04
C GLU A 67 20.84 -10.45 3.86
N LYS A 68 19.59 -10.00 3.99
CA LYS A 68 18.41 -10.84 3.80
C LYS A 68 18.01 -11.02 2.33
N GLY A 69 18.71 -10.36 1.40
CA GLY A 69 18.41 -10.42 -0.03
C GLY A 69 17.11 -9.69 -0.42
N TYR A 70 16.63 -8.78 0.43
CA TYR A 70 15.41 -8.02 0.16
C TYR A 70 15.64 -6.85 -0.79
N GLY A 71 14.63 -6.57 -1.60
CA GLY A 71 14.58 -5.35 -2.38
C GLY A 71 14.38 -4.11 -1.49
N LEU A 72 14.79 -2.95 -1.98
CA LEU A 72 14.60 -1.66 -1.32
C LEU A 72 14.15 -0.63 -2.34
N VAL A 73 12.99 -0.01 -2.12
CA VAL A 73 12.49 1.02 -3.03
C VAL A 73 11.76 2.13 -2.26
N ARG A 74 11.85 3.35 -2.76
CA ARG A 74 11.02 4.46 -2.29
C ARG A 74 9.77 4.58 -3.16
N ARG A 75 8.60 4.49 -2.55
CA ARG A 75 7.35 4.71 -3.26
C ARG A 75 7.02 6.20 -3.39
N GLN A 76 6.16 6.55 -4.32
CA GLN A 76 5.72 7.93 -4.57
C GLN A 76 4.65 8.42 -3.59
N THR A 77 4.09 7.53 -2.78
CA THR A 77 3.16 7.86 -1.71
C THR A 77 3.88 8.06 -0.38
N GLY A 78 3.22 8.77 0.54
CA GLY A 78 3.71 8.91 1.90
C GLY A 78 3.61 7.60 2.71
N GLY A 79 3.61 7.72 4.02
CA GLY A 79 3.55 6.59 4.95
C GLY A 79 4.91 6.12 5.43
N ARG A 80 4.95 4.93 6.01
CA ARG A 80 6.12 4.32 6.67
C ARG A 80 6.56 3.05 5.95
N GLY A 81 7.72 2.53 6.33
CA GLY A 81 8.26 1.30 5.74
C GLY A 81 7.30 0.12 5.85
N VAL A 82 7.14 -0.61 4.76
CA VAL A 82 6.36 -1.83 4.65
C VAL A 82 7.25 -2.90 4.07
N LEU A 83 7.32 -4.06 4.73
CA LEU A 83 7.91 -5.25 4.16
C LEU A 83 6.83 -5.97 3.35
N HIS A 84 7.04 -6.06 2.05
CA HIS A 84 6.22 -6.80 1.11
C HIS A 84 6.83 -8.17 0.89
N ASP A 85 6.21 -9.19 1.44
CA ASP A 85 6.62 -10.59 1.33
C ASP A 85 5.41 -11.46 1.02
N LYS A 86 4.75 -12.01 2.03
CA LYS A 86 3.54 -12.82 1.88
C LYS A 86 2.31 -11.92 1.94
N GLU A 87 1.96 -11.33 0.83
CA GLU A 87 0.87 -10.36 0.75
C GLU A 87 0.28 -10.25 -0.65
N LEU A 88 -0.88 -9.62 -0.76
CA LEU A 88 -1.40 -9.06 -2.00
C LEU A 88 -1.27 -7.53 -1.95
N THR A 89 -0.53 -6.96 -2.89
CA THR A 89 -0.55 -5.51 -3.09
C THR A 89 -1.61 -5.13 -4.11
N TYR A 90 -2.35 -4.07 -3.82
CA TYR A 90 -3.28 -3.46 -4.77
C TYR A 90 -2.91 -2.01 -5.07
N SER A 91 -3.29 -1.51 -6.23
CA SER A 91 -3.36 -0.08 -6.52
C SER A 91 -4.66 0.28 -7.23
N VAL A 92 -5.22 1.44 -6.88
CA VAL A 92 -6.38 2.07 -7.50
C VAL A 92 -5.96 3.42 -8.02
N ILE A 93 -6.15 3.63 -9.31
CA ILE A 93 -5.73 4.84 -10.02
C ILE A 93 -6.95 5.41 -10.74
N VAL A 94 -7.36 6.63 -10.35
CA VAL A 94 -8.62 7.23 -10.80
C VAL A 94 -8.49 8.76 -10.87
N PRO A 95 -9.10 9.44 -11.87
CA PRO A 95 -9.09 10.91 -11.93
C PRO A 95 -9.70 11.53 -10.66
N GLU A 96 -9.12 12.61 -10.15
CA GLU A 96 -9.71 13.37 -9.04
C GLU A 96 -11.09 13.92 -9.35
N SER A 97 -11.36 14.21 -10.63
CA SER A 97 -12.65 14.69 -11.13
C SER A 97 -13.71 13.61 -11.29
N HIS A 98 -13.35 12.34 -11.02
CA HIS A 98 -14.27 11.22 -11.19
C HIS A 98 -15.51 11.36 -10.27
N PRO A 99 -16.75 11.16 -10.76
CA PRO A 99 -17.97 11.42 -9.97
C PRO A 99 -18.05 10.64 -8.65
N LYS A 100 -17.43 9.46 -8.57
CA LYS A 100 -17.41 8.66 -7.34
C LYS A 100 -16.36 9.14 -6.33
N MET A 101 -15.42 10.02 -6.73
CA MET A 101 -14.30 10.43 -5.87
C MET A 101 -14.61 11.74 -5.15
N PRO A 102 -14.64 11.71 -3.81
CA PRO A 102 -14.76 12.93 -3.01
C PRO A 102 -13.52 13.83 -3.16
N SER A 103 -13.72 15.13 -2.93
CA SER A 103 -12.64 16.13 -3.03
C SER A 103 -11.58 15.99 -1.94
N THR A 104 -11.94 15.46 -0.76
CA THR A 104 -10.99 15.30 0.35
C THR A 104 -10.25 13.97 0.27
N ILE A 105 -8.98 13.97 0.68
CA ILE A 105 -8.13 12.76 0.72
C ILE A 105 -8.78 11.68 1.59
N THR A 106 -9.24 12.05 2.77
CA THR A 106 -9.80 11.12 3.76
C THR A 106 -11.06 10.41 3.26
N GLU A 107 -11.98 11.16 2.62
CA GLU A 107 -13.20 10.55 2.09
C GLU A 107 -12.94 9.72 0.83
N ALA A 108 -12.03 10.16 -0.07
CA ALA A 108 -11.64 9.34 -1.21
C ALA A 108 -10.96 8.03 -0.76
N TYR A 109 -10.11 8.10 0.27
CA TYR A 109 -9.53 6.91 0.91
C TYR A 109 -10.63 5.96 1.39
N ARG A 110 -11.65 6.47 2.08
CA ARG A 110 -12.80 5.68 2.54
C ARG A 110 -13.56 5.02 1.39
N VAL A 111 -13.83 5.78 0.32
CA VAL A 111 -14.56 5.26 -0.86
C VAL A 111 -13.78 4.12 -1.51
N ILE A 112 -12.49 4.31 -1.78
CA ILE A 112 -11.65 3.29 -2.39
C ILE A 112 -11.55 2.05 -1.49
N SER A 113 -11.43 2.25 -0.18
CA SER A 113 -11.32 1.17 0.79
C SER A 113 -12.61 0.36 0.98
N GLN A 114 -13.76 0.77 0.39
CA GLN A 114 -14.95 -0.10 0.33
C GLN A 114 -14.69 -1.40 -0.43
N GLY A 115 -13.85 -1.35 -1.48
CA GLY A 115 -13.44 -2.55 -2.20
C GLY A 115 -12.70 -3.55 -1.31
N LEU A 116 -11.79 -3.03 -0.46
CA LEU A 116 -11.09 -3.86 0.51
C LEU A 116 -12.04 -4.43 1.57
N LEU A 117 -12.95 -3.58 2.09
CA LEU A 117 -13.95 -4.00 3.08
C LEU A 117 -14.78 -5.19 2.59
N GLU A 118 -15.27 -5.09 1.35
CA GLU A 118 -16.04 -6.18 0.74
C GLU A 118 -15.17 -7.40 0.44
N GLY A 119 -13.89 -7.21 0.05
CA GLY A 119 -12.92 -8.30 -0.14
C GLY A 119 -12.70 -9.12 1.14
N PHE A 120 -12.49 -8.45 2.28
CA PHE A 120 -12.37 -9.14 3.58
C PHE A 120 -13.66 -9.87 3.97
N LYS A 121 -14.84 -9.28 3.72
CA LYS A 121 -16.12 -9.95 3.93
C LYS A 121 -16.29 -11.20 3.06
N ASN A 122 -15.81 -11.17 1.81
CA ASN A 122 -15.84 -12.33 0.93
C ASN A 122 -14.95 -13.48 1.44
N LEU A 123 -13.90 -13.15 2.23
CA LEU A 123 -13.07 -14.13 2.97
C LEU A 123 -13.67 -14.55 4.31
N GLY A 124 -14.84 -14.02 4.69
CA GLY A 124 -15.53 -14.39 5.94
C GLY A 124 -15.16 -13.55 7.16
N PHE A 125 -14.38 -12.46 7.00
CA PHE A 125 -13.98 -11.62 8.13
C PHE A 125 -14.99 -10.51 8.41
N ASP A 126 -15.32 -10.33 9.70
CA ASP A 126 -16.11 -9.17 10.17
C ASP A 126 -15.22 -7.94 10.26
N THR A 127 -15.04 -7.27 9.12
CA THR A 127 -14.17 -6.13 8.94
C THR A 127 -14.96 -4.82 8.96
N TYR A 128 -14.42 -3.81 9.61
CA TYR A 128 -15.03 -2.48 9.68
C TYR A 128 -14.00 -1.35 9.62
N PHE A 129 -14.47 -0.13 9.36
CA PHE A 129 -13.63 1.06 9.42
C PHE A 129 -13.48 1.54 10.86
N ALA A 130 -12.25 1.62 11.35
CA ALA A 130 -11.96 2.30 12.60
C ALA A 130 -12.09 3.82 12.39
N VAL A 131 -13.03 4.43 13.12
CA VAL A 131 -13.25 5.88 13.10
C VAL A 131 -12.99 6.42 14.49
N PRO A 132 -12.09 7.42 14.65
CA PRO A 132 -11.79 8.02 15.96
C PRO A 132 -13.06 8.63 16.58
N ARG A 133 -13.41 8.18 17.78
CA ARG A 133 -14.65 8.58 18.48
C ARG A 133 -14.46 9.83 19.35
N SER A 134 -13.23 10.17 19.75
CA SER A 134 -12.95 11.33 20.62
C SER A 134 -11.96 12.32 20.01
N LYS A 135 -11.90 13.54 20.59
CA LYS A 135 -10.88 14.54 20.22
C LYS A 135 -9.47 14.04 20.57
N GLU A 136 -9.31 13.35 21.70
CA GLU A 136 -8.03 12.78 22.13
C GLU A 136 -7.53 11.71 21.17
N GLU A 137 -8.41 10.84 20.67
CA GLU A 137 -8.07 9.87 19.63
C GLU A 137 -7.62 10.57 18.35
N ARG A 138 -8.34 11.63 17.90
CA ARG A 138 -7.97 12.43 16.73
C ARG A 138 -6.61 13.10 16.87
N GLU A 139 -6.28 13.64 18.06
CA GLU A 139 -4.97 14.23 18.31
C GLU A 139 -3.86 13.18 18.34
N LYS A 140 -4.12 11.98 18.86
CA LYS A 140 -3.19 10.85 18.81
C LYS A 140 -2.83 10.43 17.37
N LEU A 141 -3.79 10.56 16.41
CA LEU A 141 -3.56 10.29 15.00
C LEU A 141 -2.53 11.23 14.36
N LYS A 142 -2.36 12.44 14.89
CA LYS A 142 -1.46 13.45 14.32
C LYS A 142 0.00 13.25 14.73
N GLN A 143 0.29 12.39 15.70
CA GLN A 143 1.66 12.19 16.22
C GLN A 143 2.30 10.93 15.60
N PRO A 144 3.29 11.07 14.73
CA PRO A 144 4.04 9.93 14.20
C PRO A 144 4.92 9.34 15.30
N ARG A 145 4.73 8.05 15.64
CA ARG A 145 5.43 7.39 16.75
C ARG A 145 6.46 6.35 16.34
N SER A 146 6.45 5.87 15.11
CA SER A 146 7.29 4.76 14.67
C SER A 146 7.68 4.90 13.20
N SER A 147 8.80 4.27 12.80
CA SER A 147 9.22 4.16 11.38
C SER A 147 8.57 2.99 10.67
N VAL A 148 7.97 2.05 11.41
CA VAL A 148 7.30 0.85 10.91
C VAL A 148 5.85 1.19 10.56
N CYS A 149 5.37 0.72 9.39
CA CYS A 149 3.96 0.81 8.99
C CYS A 149 3.09 -0.06 9.93
N PHE A 150 1.79 0.12 9.89
CA PHE A 150 0.79 -0.52 10.75
C PHE A 150 0.77 -0.06 12.23
N ASP A 151 1.81 0.60 12.74
CA ASP A 151 1.84 1.09 14.13
C ASP A 151 1.13 2.45 14.32
N ALA A 152 0.90 3.22 13.24
CA ALA A 152 0.22 4.50 13.33
C ALA A 152 -1.25 4.38 12.90
N PRO A 153 -2.18 4.80 13.76
CA PRO A 153 -3.57 4.87 13.36
C PRO A 153 -3.77 5.96 12.30
N SER A 154 -4.67 5.70 11.34
CA SER A 154 -5.16 6.69 10.38
C SER A 154 -6.69 6.71 10.38
N TRP A 155 -7.28 7.66 9.63
CA TRP A 155 -8.72 7.68 9.43
C TRP A 155 -9.14 6.53 8.52
N TYR A 156 -10.24 5.85 8.88
CA TYR A 156 -10.83 4.76 8.10
C TYR A 156 -9.89 3.56 7.88
N GLU A 157 -9.10 3.23 8.90
CA GLU A 157 -8.35 1.97 8.86
C GLU A 157 -9.29 0.76 8.87
N LEU A 158 -8.94 -0.23 8.06
CA LEU A 158 -9.65 -1.50 8.07
C LEU A 158 -9.13 -2.36 9.20
N VAL A 159 -10.03 -2.76 10.07
CA VAL A 159 -9.72 -3.54 11.26
C VAL A 159 -10.61 -4.78 11.37
N VAL A 160 -10.01 -5.83 11.89
CA VAL A 160 -10.68 -7.06 12.33
C VAL A 160 -10.30 -7.27 13.79
N GLU A 161 -11.26 -7.53 14.66
CA GLU A 161 -11.03 -7.69 16.11
C GLU A 161 -10.22 -6.53 16.73
N GLY A 162 -10.39 -5.32 16.21
CA GLY A 162 -9.66 -4.13 16.68
C GLY A 162 -8.22 -4.00 16.18
N ARG A 163 -7.72 -4.94 15.38
CA ARG A 163 -6.38 -4.93 14.79
C ARG A 163 -6.42 -4.57 13.30
N LYS A 164 -5.45 -3.78 12.86
CA LYS A 164 -5.32 -3.37 11.45
C LYS A 164 -4.90 -4.54 10.57
N ILE A 165 -5.66 -4.79 9.50
CA ILE A 165 -5.45 -5.93 8.60
C ILE A 165 -4.91 -5.52 7.22
N ALA A 166 -5.02 -4.25 6.86
CA ALA A 166 -4.46 -3.71 5.61
C ALA A 166 -3.85 -2.33 5.82
N GLY A 167 -2.77 -2.04 5.13
CA GLY A 167 -2.08 -0.75 5.16
C GLY A 167 -2.11 -0.09 3.80
N SER A 168 -2.63 1.14 3.70
CA SER A 168 -2.73 1.87 2.44
C SER A 168 -2.17 3.28 2.55
N ALA A 169 -1.69 3.80 1.44
CA ALA A 169 -1.24 5.17 1.28
C ALA A 169 -1.81 5.77 -0.01
N GLN A 170 -2.12 7.06 0.02
CA GLN A 170 -2.70 7.78 -1.11
C GLN A 170 -1.83 8.98 -1.47
N THR A 171 -1.72 9.28 -2.74
CA THR A 171 -1.20 10.53 -3.27
C THR A 171 -2.11 11.07 -4.36
N ARG A 172 -2.03 12.38 -4.60
CA ARG A 172 -2.72 13.06 -5.68
C ARG A 172 -1.69 13.80 -6.51
N GLN A 173 -1.61 13.44 -7.76
CA GLN A 173 -0.66 14.03 -8.70
C GLN A 173 -1.28 14.12 -10.09
N LYS A 174 -1.00 15.20 -10.81
CA LYS A 174 -1.46 15.38 -12.19
C LYS A 174 -2.99 15.21 -12.37
N GLY A 175 -3.78 15.58 -11.35
CA GLY A 175 -5.23 15.42 -11.38
C GLY A 175 -5.72 13.98 -11.19
N VAL A 176 -4.88 13.09 -10.70
CA VAL A 176 -5.16 11.66 -10.50
C VAL A 176 -4.89 11.26 -9.04
N ILE A 177 -5.77 10.44 -8.49
CA ILE A 177 -5.59 9.74 -7.23
C ILE A 177 -4.88 8.41 -7.51
N LEU A 178 -3.78 8.16 -6.82
CA LEU A 178 -3.19 6.84 -6.66
C LEU A 178 -3.34 6.45 -5.18
N GLN A 179 -4.05 5.38 -4.92
CA GLN A 179 -4.05 4.71 -3.62
C GLN A 179 -3.55 3.30 -3.81
N HIS A 180 -2.52 2.92 -3.10
CA HIS A 180 -2.03 1.55 -3.07
C HIS A 180 -1.83 1.07 -1.65
N GLY A 181 -1.76 -0.25 -1.46
CA GLY A 181 -1.61 -0.81 -0.14
C GLY A 181 -1.34 -2.29 -0.13
N SER A 182 -0.92 -2.75 1.05
CA SER A 182 -0.60 -4.14 1.37
C SER A 182 -1.74 -4.78 2.13
N ILE A 183 -2.14 -5.96 1.71
CA ILE A 183 -3.10 -6.85 2.35
C ILE A 183 -2.30 -8.07 2.82
N LEU A 184 -2.03 -8.14 4.11
CA LEU A 184 -1.14 -9.14 4.68
C LEU A 184 -1.78 -10.53 4.66
N GLN A 185 -1.18 -11.48 3.95
CA GLN A 185 -1.52 -12.90 4.01
C GLN A 185 -0.92 -13.53 5.28
N ASP A 186 0.39 -13.37 5.46
CA ASP A 186 1.17 -13.75 6.62
C ASP A 186 2.14 -12.62 6.99
N ILE A 187 2.65 -12.59 8.20
CA ILE A 187 3.65 -11.62 8.63
C ILE A 187 4.68 -12.23 9.57
N ASP A 188 5.96 -12.06 9.26
CA ASP A 188 7.05 -12.30 10.21
C ASP A 188 7.45 -10.97 10.87
N ILE A 189 7.02 -10.82 12.13
CA ILE A 189 7.26 -9.60 12.89
C ILE A 189 8.73 -9.43 13.27
N ASP A 190 9.46 -10.53 13.49
CA ASP A 190 10.89 -10.51 13.77
C ASP A 190 11.65 -10.01 12.56
N GLU A 191 11.38 -10.57 11.39
CA GLU A 191 11.92 -10.14 10.11
C GLU A 191 11.65 -8.66 9.84
N LEU A 192 10.40 -8.23 10.03
CA LEU A 192 10.02 -6.84 9.81
C LEU A 192 10.82 -5.89 10.72
N PHE A 193 10.90 -6.18 12.02
CA PHE A 193 11.54 -5.28 12.98
C PHE A 193 13.06 -5.28 12.88
N ASP A 194 13.68 -6.32 12.31
CA ASP A 194 15.12 -6.38 12.04
C ASP A 194 15.57 -5.37 10.97
N LEU A 195 14.67 -4.94 10.11
CA LEU A 195 14.98 -4.00 9.02
C LEU A 195 15.02 -2.52 9.46
N PHE A 196 14.67 -2.22 10.73
CA PHE A 196 14.60 -0.85 11.24
C PHE A 196 15.64 -0.56 12.30
N ILE A 197 16.12 0.69 12.33
CA ILE A 197 17.05 1.19 13.32
C ILE A 197 16.28 1.66 14.56
N PHE A 198 16.61 1.09 15.72
CA PHE A 198 16.08 1.49 17.01
C PHE A 198 17.20 2.07 17.89
N LYS A 199 16.85 3.00 18.77
CA LYS A 199 17.82 3.62 19.70
C LYS A 199 18.46 2.61 20.65
N HIS A 200 17.74 1.56 21.03
CA HIS A 200 18.20 0.47 21.89
C HIS A 200 17.21 -0.70 21.84
N ASP A 201 17.67 -1.91 22.15
CA ASP A 201 16.91 -3.16 22.06
C ASP A 201 15.62 -3.18 22.88
N ARG A 202 15.63 -2.55 24.06
CA ARG A 202 14.42 -2.42 24.90
C ARG A 202 13.29 -1.67 24.17
N LEU A 203 13.63 -0.63 23.40
CA LEU A 203 12.64 0.08 22.58
C LEU A 203 12.10 -0.80 21.45
N LYS A 204 13.00 -1.52 20.77
CA LYS A 204 12.63 -2.48 19.72
C LYS A 204 11.64 -3.52 20.27
N ALA A 205 11.98 -4.16 21.40
CA ALA A 205 11.12 -5.17 22.02
C ALA A 205 9.74 -4.63 22.40
N LYS A 206 9.68 -3.45 23.04
CA LYS A 206 8.42 -2.79 23.41
C LYS A 206 7.56 -2.44 22.17
N MET A 207 8.18 -1.97 21.09
CA MET A 207 7.45 -1.62 19.89
C MET A 207 6.95 -2.84 19.14
N LYS A 208 7.73 -3.93 19.14
CA LYS A 208 7.33 -5.22 18.60
C LYS A 208 6.14 -5.81 19.34
N GLU A 209 6.17 -5.81 20.68
CA GLU A 209 5.03 -6.24 21.50
C GLU A 209 3.78 -5.42 21.20
N ALA A 210 3.89 -4.09 21.15
CA ALA A 210 2.78 -3.21 20.81
C ALA A 210 2.27 -3.37 19.36
N PHE A 211 3.09 -3.89 18.45
CA PHE A 211 2.69 -4.15 17.06
C PHE A 211 1.75 -5.35 16.96
N VAL A 212 1.99 -6.41 17.71
CA VAL A 212 1.14 -7.61 17.77
C VAL A 212 -0.31 -7.26 18.13
N ASP A 213 -0.48 -6.29 19.04
CA ASP A 213 -1.81 -5.82 19.46
C ASP A 213 -2.51 -4.93 18.42
N LYS A 214 -1.78 -4.44 17.41
CA LYS A 214 -2.28 -3.43 16.48
C LYS A 214 -2.46 -3.92 15.05
N ALA A 215 -1.70 -4.91 14.63
CA ALA A 215 -1.71 -5.44 13.28
C ALA A 215 -1.92 -6.95 13.27
N VAL A 216 -2.51 -7.45 12.20
CA VAL A 216 -2.81 -8.87 12.04
C VAL A 216 -2.76 -9.23 10.56
N ALA A 217 -2.26 -10.40 10.23
CA ALA A 217 -2.35 -11.00 8.90
C ALA A 217 -3.60 -11.89 8.78
N ILE A 218 -4.02 -12.16 7.56
CA ILE A 218 -5.20 -12.97 7.25
C ILE A 218 -5.08 -14.37 7.89
N ASN A 219 -3.94 -15.02 7.71
CA ASN A 219 -3.74 -16.40 8.21
C ASN A 219 -3.53 -16.49 9.72
N ASP A 220 -3.27 -15.35 10.41
CA ASP A 220 -3.24 -15.31 11.87
C ASP A 220 -4.62 -15.48 12.52
N ILE A 221 -5.70 -15.18 11.78
CA ILE A 221 -7.08 -15.16 12.27
C ILE A 221 -8.03 -16.06 11.48
N SER A 222 -7.55 -16.66 10.41
CA SER A 222 -8.33 -17.61 9.60
C SER A 222 -8.27 -19.01 10.20
N GLU A 223 -9.41 -19.72 10.20
CA GLU A 223 -9.45 -21.14 10.59
C GLU A 223 -8.75 -22.05 9.57
N GLN A 224 -8.70 -21.63 8.31
CA GLN A 224 -8.05 -22.34 7.21
C GLN A 224 -7.03 -21.43 6.53
N HIS A 225 -5.96 -22.02 6.02
CA HIS A 225 -4.95 -21.26 5.28
C HIS A 225 -5.57 -20.70 3.99
N ILE A 226 -5.60 -19.39 3.89
CA ILE A 226 -6.09 -18.65 2.72
C ILE A 226 -4.91 -18.39 1.78
N THR A 227 -5.02 -18.89 0.56
CA THR A 227 -4.00 -18.75 -0.48
C THR A 227 -4.06 -17.38 -1.16
N LEU A 228 -2.98 -16.99 -1.83
CA LEU A 228 -2.94 -15.76 -2.64
C LEU A 228 -4.05 -15.72 -3.70
N ASN A 229 -4.31 -16.83 -4.39
CA ASN A 229 -5.36 -16.91 -5.41
C ASN A 229 -6.77 -16.68 -4.83
N GLU A 230 -7.03 -17.17 -3.62
CA GLU A 230 -8.29 -16.92 -2.92
C GLU A 230 -8.41 -15.44 -2.52
N MET A 231 -7.31 -14.83 -2.08
CA MET A 231 -7.26 -13.39 -1.82
C MET A 231 -7.53 -12.58 -3.10
N GLU A 232 -6.82 -12.86 -4.20
CA GLU A 232 -7.01 -12.17 -5.48
C GLU A 232 -8.49 -12.20 -5.90
N LYS A 233 -9.11 -13.37 -5.89
CA LYS A 233 -10.53 -13.52 -6.24
C LYS A 233 -11.45 -12.76 -5.30
N ALA A 234 -11.23 -12.87 -4.01
CA ALA A 234 -12.07 -12.22 -3.00
C ALA A 234 -12.00 -10.68 -3.10
N PHE A 235 -10.81 -10.14 -3.34
CA PHE A 235 -10.60 -8.69 -3.47
C PHE A 235 -11.00 -8.17 -4.85
N GLU A 236 -10.85 -8.93 -5.93
CA GLU A 236 -11.39 -8.57 -7.25
C GLU A 236 -12.92 -8.37 -7.17
N ASP A 237 -13.63 -9.35 -6.62
CA ASP A 237 -15.08 -9.27 -6.42
C ASP A 237 -15.44 -8.18 -5.38
N GLY A 238 -14.59 -8.01 -4.38
CA GLY A 238 -14.72 -6.96 -3.38
C GLY A 238 -14.66 -5.55 -3.98
N PHE A 239 -13.72 -5.28 -4.86
CA PHE A 239 -13.61 -3.99 -5.54
C PHE A 239 -14.78 -3.74 -6.48
N LYS A 240 -15.24 -4.74 -7.24
CA LYS A 240 -16.44 -4.64 -8.09
C LYS A 240 -17.65 -4.21 -7.26
N LYS A 241 -17.90 -4.92 -6.15
CA LYS A 241 -19.02 -4.67 -5.26
C LYS A 241 -18.89 -3.35 -4.51
N GLY A 242 -17.74 -3.09 -3.88
CA GLY A 242 -17.52 -1.93 -3.03
C GLY A 242 -17.52 -0.61 -3.78
N LEU A 243 -17.04 -0.61 -5.03
CA LEU A 243 -17.05 0.58 -5.90
C LEU A 243 -18.24 0.61 -6.88
N GLN A 244 -19.05 -0.45 -6.92
CA GLN A 244 -20.17 -0.59 -7.86
C GLN A 244 -19.74 -0.42 -9.32
N ILE A 245 -18.74 -1.22 -9.72
CA ILE A 245 -18.13 -1.21 -11.05
C ILE A 245 -18.04 -2.62 -11.61
N GLU A 246 -17.84 -2.70 -12.94
CA GLU A 246 -17.42 -3.91 -13.64
C GLU A 246 -15.98 -3.77 -14.10
N PHE A 247 -15.30 -4.89 -14.35
CA PHE A 247 -13.93 -4.90 -14.86
C PHE A 247 -13.86 -5.26 -16.33
N LYS A 248 -12.94 -4.59 -17.04
CA LYS A 248 -12.44 -5.01 -18.34
C LYS A 248 -10.92 -5.23 -18.25
N PRO A 249 -10.36 -6.26 -18.89
CA PRO A 249 -8.92 -6.48 -18.89
C PRO A 249 -8.18 -5.28 -19.49
N LEU A 250 -7.07 -4.87 -18.87
CA LEU A 250 -6.15 -3.88 -19.43
C LEU A 250 -4.99 -4.61 -20.11
N THR A 251 -4.76 -4.27 -21.37
CA THR A 251 -3.54 -4.64 -22.08
C THR A 251 -2.81 -3.37 -22.48
N LEU A 252 -1.56 -3.23 -22.07
CA LEU A 252 -0.73 -2.08 -22.41
C LEU A 252 -0.14 -2.24 -23.80
N THR A 253 -0.02 -1.14 -24.52
CA THR A 253 0.67 -1.09 -25.82
C THR A 253 2.19 -1.15 -25.62
N ASP A 254 2.94 -1.46 -26.68
CA ASP A 254 4.42 -1.48 -26.65
C ASP A 254 4.99 -0.12 -26.22
N ALA A 255 4.40 0.98 -26.68
CA ALA A 255 4.81 2.32 -26.29
C ALA A 255 4.59 2.59 -24.79
N GLN A 256 3.49 2.12 -24.22
CA GLN A 256 3.22 2.21 -22.79
C GLN A 256 4.18 1.35 -21.97
N LEU A 257 4.50 0.14 -22.43
CA LEU A 257 5.49 -0.73 -21.79
C LEU A 257 6.89 -0.12 -21.82
N GLU A 258 7.26 0.61 -22.89
CA GLU A 258 8.54 1.31 -22.94
C GLU A 258 8.59 2.51 -21.98
N GLU A 259 7.46 3.21 -21.75
CA GLU A 259 7.39 4.24 -20.70
C GLU A 259 7.58 3.63 -19.31
N VAL A 260 7.00 2.44 -19.04
CA VAL A 260 7.23 1.71 -17.77
C VAL A 260 8.71 1.44 -17.56
N LYS A 261 9.44 0.95 -18.58
CA LYS A 261 10.89 0.68 -18.49
C LYS A 261 11.68 1.96 -18.21
N THR A 262 11.32 3.07 -18.86
CA THR A 262 11.97 4.37 -18.62
C THR A 262 11.78 4.81 -17.16
N LEU A 263 10.58 4.63 -16.62
CA LEU A 263 10.29 4.94 -15.21
C LEU A 263 10.99 3.98 -14.24
N GLU A 264 11.20 2.73 -14.62
CA GLU A 264 11.93 1.74 -13.84
C GLU A 264 13.37 2.20 -13.55
N GLU A 265 14.05 2.82 -14.54
CA GLU A 265 15.38 3.40 -14.36
C GLU A 265 15.40 4.47 -13.25
N LYS A 266 14.35 5.30 -13.17
CA LYS A 266 14.18 6.28 -12.10
C LYS A 266 14.12 5.61 -10.73
N PHE A 267 13.27 4.59 -10.57
CA PHE A 267 13.09 3.91 -9.28
C PHE A 267 14.30 3.09 -8.87
N ARG A 268 15.09 2.61 -9.83
CA ARG A 268 16.36 1.90 -9.63
C ARG A 268 17.49 2.84 -9.20
N SER A 269 17.37 4.14 -9.50
CA SER A 269 18.43 5.10 -9.20
C SER A 269 18.57 5.40 -7.71
N ASP A 270 19.82 5.57 -7.28
CA ASP A 270 20.15 6.02 -5.92
C ASP A 270 19.59 7.42 -5.64
N ASP A 271 19.56 8.29 -6.64
CA ASP A 271 19.01 9.65 -6.52
C ASP A 271 17.55 9.65 -6.09
N TRP A 272 16.78 8.65 -6.51
CA TRP A 272 15.40 8.49 -6.07
C TRP A 272 15.30 7.85 -4.69
N THR A 273 15.92 6.69 -4.48
CA THR A 273 15.77 5.91 -3.25
C THR A 273 16.47 6.55 -2.05
N TYR A 274 17.70 7.08 -2.24
CA TYR A 274 18.53 7.67 -1.18
C TYR A 274 18.42 9.20 -1.12
N ARG A 275 17.48 9.81 -1.85
CA ARG A 275 17.34 11.27 -1.90
C ARG A 275 17.41 11.91 -0.52
N LYS A 276 18.28 12.92 -0.39
CA LYS A 276 18.39 13.71 0.82
C LYS A 276 17.33 14.81 0.77
N TRP A 277 16.42 14.80 1.73
CA TRP A 277 15.54 15.93 1.94
C TRP A 277 16.36 17.07 2.55
N TYR A 278 16.82 17.98 1.73
CA TYR A 278 17.19 19.29 2.24
C TYR A 278 15.89 19.95 2.69
N LEU A 279 15.76 20.22 3.98
CA LEU A 279 14.71 21.08 4.49
C LEU A 279 14.83 22.39 3.72
N ILE A 280 13.96 22.64 2.77
CA ILE A 280 13.70 23.99 2.28
C ILE A 280 13.10 24.69 3.49
N LYS A 281 13.94 25.41 4.23
CA LYS A 281 13.49 26.40 5.19
C LYS A 281 12.87 27.52 4.36
N THR A 282 11.54 27.53 4.27
CA THR A 282 10.79 28.73 3.96
C THR A 282 10.51 29.49 5.22
#